data_1d02414d65812a3a27fb7c25c865768a
#
_entry.id   1d02414d65812a3a27fb7c25c865768a
#
_cell.length_a   1.000
_cell.length_b   1.000
_cell.length_c   1.000
_cell.angle_alpha   90.00
_cell.angle_beta   90.00
_cell.angle_gamma   90.00
#
_symmetry.space_group_name_H-M   'P 1'
#
loop_
_entity.id
_entity.type
_entity.pdbx_description
1 polymer ?
#
loop_
_entity_poly.entity_id
_entity_poly.type
_entity_poly.pdbx_seq_one_letter_code
_entity_poly.pdbx_strand_id
1 'polypeptide(L)'
;MKLYLKIWRQKNNQSKGSMIDYEIDNISPDMSFLEMMDVLNEKIIEENGDPVAFDHDCREGICGSCSMFINGEPHGPDKLITTCQLHMRKFKDGDTIYIEPFRAKAFPIIKDLVVDRSAFDRIQQSGGFISINTSGNTLDANTIPIEKENADKAFDAATCIGCGACVASCKNSSAMLFVSAKVSQFSLLPQGKVEATDRVLNMVNQMDQEGFGNCTNTGACHVECPKGISLDYIAKLNREYVLSLIHI
;
A
#
# COMPACT_ATOMS: atom_id res chain seq x y z
N MET A 1 -21.91 10.89 -17.32
CA MET A 1 -21.29 12.12 -16.80
C MET A 1 -20.19 12.54 -17.75
N LYS A 2 -19.98 13.83 -17.89
CA LYS A 2 -18.79 14.45 -18.51
C LYS A 2 -17.81 14.83 -17.41
N LEU A 3 -16.53 14.50 -17.55
CA LEU A 3 -15.50 14.78 -16.55
C LEU A 3 -14.27 15.40 -17.19
N TYR A 4 -13.56 16.22 -16.44
CA TYR A 4 -12.27 16.79 -16.81
C TYR A 4 -11.20 16.15 -15.95
N LEU A 5 -10.22 15.50 -16.57
CA LEU A 5 -9.17 14.77 -15.86
C LEU A 5 -7.84 15.49 -16.04
N LYS A 6 -7.15 15.74 -14.94
CA LYS A 6 -5.75 16.23 -14.95
C LYS A 6 -4.88 15.11 -14.44
N ILE A 7 -4.17 14.47 -15.37
CA ILE A 7 -3.41 13.25 -15.10
C ILE A 7 -1.92 13.52 -15.21
N TRP A 8 -1.17 13.06 -14.22
CA TRP A 8 0.28 13.12 -14.26
C TRP A 8 0.82 12.20 -15.35
N ARG A 9 1.60 12.77 -16.28
CA ARG A 9 2.26 12.02 -17.34
C ARG A 9 3.77 12.19 -17.22
N GLN A 10 4.47 11.06 -17.24
CA GLN A 10 5.93 11.02 -17.13
C GLN A 10 6.48 9.76 -17.80
N LYS A 11 7.40 9.92 -18.74
CA LYS A 11 7.93 8.81 -19.55
C LYS A 11 8.75 7.81 -18.72
N ASN A 12 9.54 8.29 -17.76
CA ASN A 12 10.40 7.48 -16.86
C ASN A 12 10.90 8.34 -15.69
N ASN A 13 11.68 7.76 -14.79
CA ASN A 13 12.21 8.42 -13.60
C ASN A 13 13.23 9.55 -13.91
N GLN A 14 13.80 9.61 -15.12
CA GLN A 14 14.76 10.62 -15.52
C GLN A 14 14.11 11.79 -16.26
N SER A 15 12.91 11.62 -16.77
CA SER A 15 12.17 12.65 -17.48
C SER A 15 11.39 13.54 -16.53
N LYS A 16 11.19 14.80 -16.92
CA LYS A 16 10.30 15.70 -16.18
C LYS A 16 8.85 15.35 -16.53
N GLY A 17 8.04 15.12 -15.49
CA GLY A 17 6.59 14.91 -15.65
C GLY A 17 5.80 16.21 -15.62
N SER A 18 4.57 16.16 -16.07
CA SER A 18 3.60 17.26 -16.03
C SER A 18 2.16 16.74 -15.96
N MET A 19 1.24 17.60 -15.50
CA MET A 19 -0.19 17.33 -15.58
C MET A 19 -0.66 17.56 -17.01
N ILE A 20 -1.40 16.62 -17.57
CA ILE A 20 -2.02 16.71 -18.90
C ILE A 20 -3.52 16.66 -18.72
N ASP A 21 -4.22 17.52 -19.46
CA ASP A 21 -5.67 17.64 -19.41
C ASP A 21 -6.32 16.68 -20.41
N TYR A 22 -7.33 15.95 -19.92
CA TYR A 22 -8.19 15.08 -20.74
C TYR A 22 -9.66 15.40 -20.45
N GLU A 23 -10.49 15.18 -21.46
CA GLU A 23 -11.94 15.28 -21.35
C GLU A 23 -12.55 13.93 -21.71
N ILE A 24 -13.49 13.47 -20.88
CA ILE A 24 -14.17 12.20 -21.09
C ILE A 24 -15.67 12.36 -20.87
N ASP A 25 -16.46 11.76 -21.77
CA ASP A 25 -17.93 11.84 -21.76
C ASP A 25 -18.54 10.46 -21.56
N ASN A 26 -19.85 10.43 -21.31
CA ASN A 26 -20.65 9.20 -21.22
C ASN A 26 -20.24 8.23 -20.11
N ILE A 27 -19.59 8.72 -19.06
CA ILE A 27 -19.20 7.88 -17.91
C ILE A 27 -20.43 7.57 -17.07
N SER A 28 -20.69 6.27 -16.85
CA SER A 28 -21.74 5.81 -15.94
C SER A 28 -21.34 6.05 -14.48
N PRO A 29 -22.28 6.50 -13.62
CA PRO A 29 -22.02 6.58 -12.18
C PRO A 29 -21.70 5.22 -11.54
N ASP A 30 -22.13 4.13 -12.15
CA ASP A 30 -21.93 2.77 -11.63
C ASP A 30 -20.58 2.14 -12.04
N MET A 31 -19.85 2.75 -12.95
CA MET A 31 -18.48 2.34 -13.28
C MET A 31 -17.57 2.50 -12.07
N SER A 32 -16.59 1.61 -11.93
CA SER A 32 -15.44 1.83 -11.06
C SER A 32 -14.51 2.91 -11.65
N PHE A 33 -13.67 3.48 -10.79
CA PHE A 33 -12.68 4.47 -11.23
C PHE A 33 -11.70 3.88 -12.27
N LEU A 34 -11.33 2.61 -12.13
CA LEU A 34 -10.44 1.95 -13.09
C LEU A 34 -11.12 1.71 -14.45
N GLU A 35 -12.41 1.38 -14.47
CA GLU A 35 -13.16 1.27 -15.73
C GLU A 35 -13.22 2.62 -16.46
N MET A 36 -13.38 3.72 -15.74
CA MET A 36 -13.29 5.07 -16.33
C MET A 36 -11.90 5.32 -16.93
N MET A 37 -10.82 4.88 -16.25
CA MET A 37 -9.46 4.97 -16.79
C MET A 37 -9.25 4.07 -18.03
N ASP A 38 -9.88 2.89 -18.07
CA ASP A 38 -9.86 2.02 -19.26
C ASP A 38 -10.54 2.72 -20.45
N VAL A 39 -11.73 3.30 -20.26
CA VAL A 39 -12.45 4.06 -21.30
C VAL A 39 -11.62 5.25 -21.81
N LEU A 40 -10.92 5.96 -20.90
CA LEU A 40 -10.00 7.02 -21.31
C LEU A 40 -8.86 6.47 -22.18
N ASN A 41 -8.27 5.35 -21.80
CA ASN A 41 -7.17 4.75 -22.53
C ASN A 41 -7.61 4.23 -23.91
N GLU A 42 -8.81 3.65 -24.03
CA GLU A 42 -9.39 3.27 -25.31
C GLU A 42 -9.50 4.49 -26.24
N LYS A 43 -10.05 5.61 -25.74
CA LYS A 43 -10.14 6.85 -26.51
C LYS A 43 -8.76 7.36 -26.95
N ILE A 44 -7.77 7.37 -26.06
CA ILE A 44 -6.39 7.79 -26.39
C ILE A 44 -5.80 6.91 -27.49
N ILE A 45 -6.01 5.60 -27.42
CA ILE A 45 -5.51 4.64 -28.43
C ILE A 45 -6.20 4.85 -29.79
N GLU A 46 -7.51 5.07 -29.83
CA GLU A 46 -8.26 5.39 -31.06
C GLU A 46 -7.73 6.66 -31.74
N GLU A 47 -7.28 7.64 -30.93
CA GLU A 47 -6.64 8.88 -31.41
C GLU A 47 -5.14 8.69 -31.75
N ASN A 48 -4.61 7.45 -31.75
CA ASN A 48 -3.19 7.11 -31.93
C ASN A 48 -2.25 7.74 -30.86
N GLY A 49 -2.75 8.04 -29.68
CA GLY A 49 -1.98 8.55 -28.55
C GLY A 49 -1.31 7.44 -27.73
N ASP A 50 -0.47 7.84 -26.79
CA ASP A 50 0.17 6.94 -25.81
C ASP A 50 -0.73 6.81 -24.57
N PRO A 51 -1.30 5.62 -24.27
CA PRO A 51 -2.21 5.43 -23.16
C PRO A 51 -1.55 5.75 -21.82
N VAL A 52 -2.35 6.14 -20.83
CA VAL A 52 -1.89 6.37 -19.46
C VAL A 52 -1.50 5.05 -18.84
N ALA A 53 -0.26 4.96 -18.34
CA ALA A 53 0.19 3.77 -17.61
C ALA A 53 -0.31 3.84 -16.16
N PHE A 54 -1.04 2.83 -15.73
CA PHE A 54 -1.45 2.62 -14.34
C PHE A 54 -1.52 1.12 -14.02
N ASP A 55 -1.21 0.78 -12.76
CA ASP A 55 -1.24 -0.61 -12.31
C ASP A 55 -2.63 -1.01 -11.83
N HIS A 56 -3.02 -2.22 -12.18
CA HIS A 56 -4.21 -2.90 -11.65
C HIS A 56 -4.07 -4.41 -11.84
N ASP A 57 -4.78 -5.18 -11.01
CA ASP A 57 -4.82 -6.64 -11.14
C ASP A 57 -6.16 -7.18 -10.63
N CYS A 58 -6.33 -7.45 -9.34
CA CYS A 58 -7.49 -8.15 -8.78
C CYS A 58 -8.84 -7.43 -8.98
N ARG A 59 -8.85 -6.10 -9.03
CA ARG A 59 -10.07 -5.25 -9.03
C ARG A 59 -11.04 -5.50 -7.86
N GLU A 60 -10.58 -6.18 -6.81
CA GLU A 60 -11.35 -6.58 -5.61
C GLU A 60 -10.78 -5.99 -4.30
N GLY A 61 -9.81 -5.09 -4.40
CA GLY A 61 -9.22 -4.42 -3.23
C GLY A 61 -8.28 -5.27 -2.40
N ILE A 62 -7.65 -6.31 -2.95
CA ILE A 62 -6.82 -7.26 -2.21
C ILE A 62 -5.36 -7.34 -2.67
N CYS A 63 -5.01 -6.89 -3.88
CA CYS A 63 -3.65 -7.02 -4.41
C CYS A 63 -2.74 -5.81 -4.13
N GLY A 64 -3.30 -4.62 -3.85
CA GLY A 64 -2.55 -3.40 -3.60
C GLY A 64 -1.93 -2.74 -4.84
N SER A 65 -2.23 -3.20 -6.07
CA SER A 65 -1.60 -2.67 -7.30
C SER A 65 -2.12 -1.30 -7.72
N CYS A 66 -3.44 -1.05 -7.62
CA CYS A 66 -4.13 0.13 -8.14
C CYS A 66 -3.89 1.41 -7.30
N SER A 67 -2.62 1.72 -7.05
CA SER A 67 -2.21 2.78 -6.11
C SER A 67 -2.00 4.11 -6.84
N MET A 68 -2.85 5.10 -6.56
CA MET A 68 -2.72 6.46 -7.08
C MET A 68 -3.41 7.46 -6.15
N PHE A 69 -2.99 8.72 -6.22
CA PHE A 69 -3.73 9.83 -5.64
C PHE A 69 -4.88 10.25 -6.54
N ILE A 70 -6.02 10.50 -5.95
CA ILE A 70 -7.18 11.09 -6.61
C ILE A 70 -7.59 12.32 -5.80
N ASN A 71 -7.51 13.50 -6.40
CA ASN A 71 -7.71 14.80 -5.74
C ASN A 71 -6.85 15.00 -4.47
N GLY A 72 -5.63 14.45 -4.48
CA GLY A 72 -4.68 14.57 -3.36
C GLY A 72 -4.89 13.55 -2.23
N GLU A 73 -5.87 12.65 -2.34
CA GLU A 73 -6.13 11.59 -1.37
C GLU A 73 -5.70 10.23 -1.93
N PRO A 74 -4.91 9.44 -1.17
CA PRO A 74 -4.55 8.08 -1.59
C PRO A 74 -5.80 7.23 -1.78
N HIS A 75 -5.91 6.57 -2.93
CA HIS A 75 -7.07 5.78 -3.36
C HIS A 75 -8.38 6.56 -3.58
N GLY A 76 -8.40 7.88 -3.33
CA GLY A 76 -9.56 8.74 -3.53
C GLY A 76 -10.34 9.09 -2.26
N PRO A 77 -11.51 9.72 -2.42
CA PRO A 77 -12.22 10.37 -1.31
C PRO A 77 -12.86 9.40 -0.31
N ASP A 78 -13.10 8.16 -0.70
CA ASP A 78 -13.69 7.17 0.20
C ASP A 78 -12.61 6.50 1.07
N LYS A 79 -12.92 6.28 2.33
CA LYS A 79 -12.00 5.65 3.28
C LYS A 79 -12.21 4.13 3.34
N LEU A 80 -11.17 3.40 3.73
CA LEU A 80 -11.16 1.93 3.87
C LEU A 80 -11.42 1.17 2.55
N ILE A 81 -11.16 1.79 1.41
CA ILE A 81 -11.24 1.18 0.08
C ILE A 81 -9.98 1.45 -0.73
N THR A 82 -9.79 0.66 -1.77
CA THR A 82 -8.75 0.89 -2.78
C THR A 82 -9.35 1.55 -4.01
N THR A 83 -8.50 2.09 -4.89
CA THR A 83 -8.93 2.77 -6.12
C THR A 83 -9.85 1.92 -7.00
N CYS A 84 -9.63 0.60 -7.07
CA CYS A 84 -10.48 -0.29 -7.85
C CYS A 84 -11.91 -0.49 -7.28
N GLN A 85 -12.11 -0.11 -6.02
CA GLN A 85 -13.42 -0.16 -5.36
C GLN A 85 -14.13 1.20 -5.35
N LEU A 86 -13.44 2.27 -5.77
CA LEU A 86 -14.04 3.60 -5.91
C LEU A 86 -14.94 3.63 -7.14
N HIS A 87 -16.18 4.13 -6.98
CA HIS A 87 -17.15 4.26 -8.06
C HIS A 87 -17.33 5.70 -8.51
N MET A 88 -17.64 5.89 -9.79
CA MET A 88 -17.79 7.22 -10.39
C MET A 88 -18.94 8.04 -9.82
N ARG A 89 -19.93 7.42 -9.18
CA ARG A 89 -21.02 8.14 -8.45
C ARG A 89 -20.55 9.03 -7.29
N LYS A 90 -19.26 8.95 -6.91
CA LYS A 90 -18.66 9.88 -5.93
C LYS A 90 -18.29 11.23 -6.53
N PHE A 91 -18.30 11.34 -7.83
CA PHE A 91 -18.03 12.56 -8.58
C PHE A 91 -19.31 13.08 -9.25
N LYS A 92 -19.30 14.35 -9.60
CA LYS A 92 -20.43 15.01 -10.25
C LYS A 92 -20.12 15.31 -11.71
N ASP A 93 -21.17 15.45 -12.50
CA ASP A 93 -21.05 15.93 -13.87
C ASP A 93 -20.35 17.29 -13.92
N GLY A 94 -19.31 17.39 -14.76
CA GLY A 94 -18.48 18.60 -14.87
C GLY A 94 -17.32 18.69 -13.87
N ASP A 95 -17.14 17.74 -12.96
CA ASP A 95 -16.01 17.74 -12.01
C ASP A 95 -14.66 17.66 -12.73
N THR A 96 -13.67 18.32 -12.13
CA THR A 96 -12.25 18.16 -12.48
C THR A 96 -11.57 17.26 -11.48
N ILE A 97 -10.96 16.17 -11.96
CA ILE A 97 -10.29 15.15 -11.13
C ILE A 97 -8.79 15.17 -11.40
N TYR A 98 -8.00 15.35 -10.33
CA TYR A 98 -6.53 15.31 -10.37
C TYR A 98 -6.06 13.89 -10.03
N ILE A 99 -5.22 13.31 -10.89
CA ILE A 99 -4.74 11.94 -10.74
C ILE A 99 -3.21 11.94 -10.78
N GLU A 100 -2.57 11.44 -9.72
CA GLU A 100 -1.12 11.48 -9.54
C GLU A 100 -0.58 10.16 -9.00
N PRO A 101 0.69 9.80 -9.29
CA PRO A 101 1.31 8.59 -8.74
C PRO A 101 1.64 8.75 -7.24
N PHE A 102 1.81 7.63 -6.54
CA PHE A 102 2.35 7.59 -5.18
C PHE A 102 3.86 7.91 -5.18
N ARG A 103 4.22 9.16 -5.39
CA ARG A 103 5.61 9.59 -5.43
C ARG A 103 6.24 9.62 -4.05
N ALA A 104 7.34 8.88 -3.88
CA ALA A 104 8.23 8.97 -2.74
C ALA A 104 9.66 8.71 -3.21
N LYS A 105 10.68 9.07 -2.43
CA LYS A 105 12.06 8.75 -2.80
C LYS A 105 12.27 7.25 -2.99
N ALA A 106 11.64 6.44 -2.14
CA ALA A 106 11.69 4.98 -2.19
C ALA A 106 10.72 4.37 -3.22
N PHE A 107 9.86 5.18 -3.87
CA PHE A 107 8.93 4.79 -4.93
C PHE A 107 9.17 5.61 -6.19
N PRO A 108 10.27 5.37 -6.90
CA PRO A 108 10.55 6.11 -8.14
C PRO A 108 9.50 5.80 -9.20
N ILE A 109 9.18 6.77 -10.04
CA ILE A 109 8.21 6.61 -11.13
C ILE A 109 8.81 5.75 -12.24
N ILE A 110 8.12 4.70 -12.63
CA ILE A 110 8.43 3.89 -13.80
C ILE A 110 7.88 4.56 -15.06
N LYS A 111 6.57 4.81 -15.09
CA LYS A 111 5.87 5.56 -16.14
C LYS A 111 4.54 6.08 -15.60
N ASP A 112 4.21 7.32 -15.86
CA ASP A 112 2.94 7.99 -15.53
C ASP A 112 2.52 7.78 -14.06
N LEU A 113 1.52 6.93 -13.81
CA LEU A 113 1.00 6.61 -12.47
C LEU A 113 1.68 5.39 -11.83
N VAL A 114 2.49 4.66 -12.59
CA VAL A 114 3.18 3.45 -12.12
C VAL A 114 4.46 3.82 -11.39
N VAL A 115 4.62 3.31 -10.18
CA VAL A 115 5.82 3.49 -9.34
C VAL A 115 6.46 2.16 -8.99
N ASP A 116 7.78 2.15 -8.83
CA ASP A 116 8.53 0.99 -8.33
C ASP A 116 8.36 0.84 -6.82
N ARG A 117 7.69 -0.20 -6.38
CA ARG A 117 7.47 -0.56 -4.97
C ARG A 117 8.34 -1.72 -4.51
N SER A 118 9.34 -2.12 -5.27
CA SER A 118 10.24 -3.24 -4.94
C SER A 118 10.98 -3.06 -3.61
N ALA A 119 11.09 -1.83 -3.10
CA ALA A 119 11.57 -1.57 -1.75
C ALA A 119 10.74 -2.30 -0.68
N PHE A 120 9.42 -2.41 -0.86
CA PHE A 120 8.57 -3.19 0.04
C PHE A 120 8.85 -4.69 -0.04
N ASP A 121 9.12 -5.21 -1.24
CA ASP A 121 9.44 -6.62 -1.44
C ASP A 121 10.76 -6.97 -0.75
N ARG A 122 11.77 -6.09 -0.85
CA ARG A 122 13.06 -6.30 -0.16
C ARG A 122 12.91 -6.25 1.36
N ILE A 123 12.08 -5.36 1.90
CA ILE A 123 11.74 -5.36 3.33
C ILE A 123 11.03 -6.65 3.72
N GLN A 124 10.07 -7.11 2.91
CA GLN A 124 9.36 -8.37 3.15
C GLN A 124 10.31 -9.57 3.15
N GLN A 125 11.24 -9.61 2.20
CA GLN A 125 12.25 -10.69 2.09
C GLN A 125 13.21 -10.71 3.28
N SER A 126 13.49 -9.57 3.90
CA SER A 126 14.44 -9.47 5.00
C SER A 126 13.97 -10.10 6.32
N GLY A 127 12.67 -10.30 6.51
CA GLY A 127 12.12 -10.87 7.75
C GLY A 127 10.63 -11.16 7.75
N GLY A 128 9.91 -10.82 6.69
CA GLY A 128 8.44 -10.97 6.62
C GLY A 128 7.96 -12.39 6.33
N PHE A 129 8.62 -13.39 6.89
CA PHE A 129 8.33 -14.82 6.71
C PHE A 129 8.41 -15.59 8.03
N ILE A 130 8.01 -16.84 8.02
CA ILE A 130 8.20 -17.80 9.11
C ILE A 130 8.91 -19.03 8.58
N SER A 131 9.80 -19.63 9.40
CA SER A 131 10.42 -20.91 9.10
C SER A 131 9.43 -22.04 9.31
N ILE A 132 9.51 -23.07 8.44
CA ILE A 132 8.74 -24.29 8.63
C ILE A 132 9.36 -25.05 9.80
N ASN A 133 8.55 -25.41 10.80
CA ASN A 133 8.96 -26.33 11.84
C ASN A 133 9.04 -27.75 11.26
N THR A 134 10.26 -28.23 11.07
CA THR A 134 10.56 -29.55 10.49
C THR A 134 10.85 -30.61 11.56
N SER A 135 10.30 -30.49 12.76
CA SER A 135 10.48 -31.50 13.83
C SER A 135 9.97 -32.90 13.49
N GLY A 136 9.36 -33.06 12.30
CA GLY A 136 8.96 -34.34 11.72
C GLY A 136 7.59 -34.84 12.17
N ASN A 137 6.96 -34.22 13.16
CA ASN A 137 5.65 -34.60 13.67
C ASN A 137 4.66 -33.45 13.57
N THR A 138 3.42 -33.76 13.24
CA THR A 138 2.30 -32.82 13.37
C THR A 138 2.11 -32.52 14.85
N LEU A 139 2.03 -31.23 15.21
CA LEU A 139 1.69 -30.83 16.58
C LEU A 139 0.27 -31.26 16.92
N ASP A 140 0.07 -31.70 18.17
CA ASP A 140 -1.26 -31.96 18.72
C ASP A 140 -2.10 -30.66 18.64
N ALA A 141 -3.34 -30.75 18.23
CA ALA A 141 -4.27 -29.62 18.11
C ALA A 141 -4.48 -28.85 19.43
N ASN A 142 -4.21 -29.48 20.58
CA ASN A 142 -4.34 -28.87 21.90
C ASN A 142 -2.99 -28.42 22.50
N THR A 143 -1.88 -28.50 21.77
CA THR A 143 -0.54 -28.29 22.33
C THR A 143 -0.32 -26.84 22.77
N ILE A 144 -0.73 -25.85 21.98
CA ILE A 144 -0.53 -24.44 22.28
C ILE A 144 -1.76 -23.66 21.84
N PRO A 145 -2.75 -23.47 22.73
CA PRO A 145 -3.88 -22.61 22.42
C PRO A 145 -3.41 -21.15 22.28
N ILE A 146 -3.92 -20.49 21.23
CA ILE A 146 -3.71 -19.05 20.99
C ILE A 146 -4.94 -18.32 21.50
N GLU A 147 -4.72 -17.31 22.34
CA GLU A 147 -5.80 -16.44 22.78
C GLU A 147 -6.48 -15.79 21.58
N LYS A 148 -7.82 -15.81 21.56
CA LYS A 148 -8.59 -15.24 20.44
C LYS A 148 -8.21 -13.80 20.15
N GLU A 149 -8.02 -12.96 21.17
CA GLU A 149 -7.63 -11.56 21.01
C GLU A 149 -6.30 -11.41 20.28
N ASN A 150 -5.29 -12.23 20.60
CA ASN A 150 -4.00 -12.20 19.92
C ASN A 150 -4.11 -12.70 18.46
N ALA A 151 -4.92 -13.71 18.22
CA ALA A 151 -5.18 -14.21 16.88
C ALA A 151 -5.90 -13.15 16.02
N ASP A 152 -6.95 -12.52 16.55
CA ASP A 152 -7.70 -11.47 15.86
C ASP A 152 -6.77 -10.29 15.50
N LYS A 153 -5.96 -9.79 16.43
CA LYS A 153 -4.96 -8.74 16.16
C LYS A 153 -3.92 -9.14 15.13
N ALA A 154 -3.50 -10.41 15.14
CA ALA A 154 -2.57 -10.91 14.12
C ALA A 154 -3.19 -10.93 12.73
N PHE A 155 -4.45 -11.35 12.62
CA PHE A 155 -5.19 -11.33 11.36
C PHE A 155 -5.47 -9.91 10.87
N ASP A 156 -5.84 -8.98 11.75
CA ASP A 156 -6.00 -7.56 11.41
C ASP A 156 -4.69 -6.98 10.83
N ALA A 157 -3.56 -7.27 11.46
CA ALA A 157 -2.26 -6.87 10.94
C ALA A 157 -1.93 -7.53 9.58
N ALA A 158 -2.35 -8.79 9.39
CA ALA A 158 -2.15 -9.55 8.15
C ALA A 158 -2.94 -9.00 6.96
N THR A 159 -3.99 -8.19 7.19
CA THR A 159 -4.78 -7.59 6.10
C THR A 159 -4.01 -6.57 5.26
N CYS A 160 -2.81 -6.17 5.68
CA CYS A 160 -1.97 -5.25 4.92
C CYS A 160 -1.66 -5.82 3.53
N ILE A 161 -2.04 -5.07 2.48
CA ILE A 161 -1.87 -5.45 1.06
C ILE A 161 -0.64 -4.82 0.39
N GLY A 162 0.22 -4.11 1.13
CA GLY A 162 1.43 -3.49 0.59
C GLY A 162 1.18 -2.42 -0.49
N CYS A 163 0.02 -1.75 -0.48
CA CYS A 163 -0.34 -0.79 -1.52
C CYS A 163 0.53 0.48 -1.55
N GLY A 164 1.15 0.86 -0.43
CA GLY A 164 1.99 2.06 -0.33
C GLY A 164 1.26 3.34 0.06
N ALA A 165 -0.07 3.32 0.29
CA ALA A 165 -0.83 4.52 0.71
C ALA A 165 -0.28 5.15 1.99
N CYS A 166 0.19 4.33 2.94
CA CYS A 166 0.80 4.80 4.19
C CYS A 166 2.09 5.61 3.96
N VAL A 167 2.90 5.24 2.99
CA VAL A 167 4.11 5.98 2.60
C VAL A 167 3.73 7.26 1.86
N ALA A 168 2.82 7.15 0.90
CA ALA A 168 2.38 8.26 0.07
C ALA A 168 1.72 9.38 0.90
N SER A 169 0.90 9.04 1.90
CA SER A 169 0.24 10.02 2.79
C SER A 169 1.16 10.61 3.86
N CYS A 170 2.30 9.97 4.12
CA CYS A 170 3.22 10.40 5.17
C CYS A 170 4.10 11.56 4.70
N LYS A 171 4.15 12.66 5.46
CA LYS A 171 5.03 13.81 5.17
C LYS A 171 6.51 13.42 5.06
N ASN A 172 6.92 12.38 5.77
CA ASN A 172 8.29 11.86 5.74
C ASN A 172 8.45 10.64 4.85
N SER A 173 7.41 10.20 4.15
CA SER A 173 7.42 8.95 3.36
C SER A 173 7.90 7.75 4.17
N SER A 174 7.43 7.61 5.42
CA SER A 174 7.82 6.51 6.31
C SER A 174 7.08 5.22 5.99
N ALA A 175 7.79 4.10 5.95
CA ALA A 175 7.20 2.77 5.78
C ALA A 175 6.84 2.10 7.12
N MET A 176 6.88 2.84 8.24
CA MET A 176 6.72 2.28 9.57
C MET A 176 5.41 1.50 9.74
N LEU A 177 4.29 1.97 9.19
CA LEU A 177 3.01 1.25 9.29
C LEU A 177 3.05 -0.10 8.54
N PHE A 178 3.67 -0.15 7.36
CA PHE A 178 3.85 -1.37 6.59
C PHE A 178 4.69 -2.41 7.34
N VAL A 179 5.86 -1.99 7.83
CA VAL A 179 6.76 -2.87 8.59
C VAL A 179 6.11 -3.35 9.89
N SER A 180 5.44 -2.43 10.61
CA SER A 180 4.78 -2.75 11.87
C SER A 180 3.64 -3.75 11.73
N ALA A 181 2.89 -3.69 10.64
CA ALA A 181 1.83 -4.66 10.34
C ALA A 181 2.40 -6.08 10.24
N LYS A 182 3.50 -6.26 9.50
CA LYS A 182 4.12 -7.57 9.30
C LYS A 182 4.80 -8.09 10.58
N VAL A 183 5.55 -7.26 11.27
CA VAL A 183 6.18 -7.62 12.55
C VAL A 183 5.11 -8.00 13.58
N SER A 184 4.03 -7.23 13.70
CA SER A 184 2.95 -7.51 14.64
C SER A 184 2.21 -8.80 14.32
N GLN A 185 1.90 -9.04 13.04
CA GLN A 185 1.28 -10.29 12.60
C GLN A 185 2.02 -11.51 13.16
N PHE A 186 3.33 -11.56 12.96
CA PHE A 186 4.11 -12.73 13.36
C PHE A 186 4.48 -12.75 14.84
N SER A 187 4.67 -11.61 15.48
CA SER A 187 4.99 -11.58 16.91
C SER A 187 3.82 -11.95 17.82
N LEU A 188 2.59 -11.84 17.33
CA LEU A 188 1.37 -12.24 18.06
C LEU A 188 1.08 -13.74 17.95
N LEU A 189 1.69 -14.42 16.97
CA LEU A 189 1.48 -15.84 16.73
C LEU A 189 2.68 -16.67 17.19
N PRO A 190 2.47 -17.87 17.77
CA PRO A 190 3.58 -18.75 18.19
C PRO A 190 4.48 -19.15 17.02
N GLN A 191 3.93 -19.30 15.80
CA GLN A 191 4.69 -19.64 14.59
C GLN A 191 5.76 -18.59 14.24
N GLY A 192 5.55 -17.35 14.61
CA GLY A 192 6.49 -16.26 14.31
C GLY A 192 7.54 -15.99 15.39
N LYS A 193 7.56 -16.77 16.48
CA LYS A 193 8.44 -16.51 17.63
C LYS A 193 9.90 -16.85 17.36
N VAL A 194 10.18 -17.86 16.55
CA VAL A 194 11.55 -18.32 16.30
C VAL A 194 12.42 -17.20 15.72
N GLU A 195 11.93 -16.48 14.72
CA GLU A 195 12.65 -15.38 14.06
C GLU A 195 12.29 -14.00 14.60
N ALA A 196 11.60 -13.88 15.73
CA ALA A 196 11.02 -12.60 16.17
C ALA A 196 12.07 -11.49 16.32
N THR A 197 13.22 -11.79 16.93
CA THR A 197 14.34 -10.86 17.11
C THR A 197 14.95 -10.46 15.77
N ASP A 198 15.38 -11.45 14.99
CA ASP A 198 16.02 -11.22 13.69
C ASP A 198 15.07 -10.50 12.72
N ARG A 199 13.79 -10.86 12.73
CA ARG A 199 12.76 -10.25 11.90
C ARG A 199 12.70 -8.74 12.10
N VAL A 200 12.51 -8.31 13.35
CA VAL A 200 12.33 -6.88 13.61
C VAL A 200 13.59 -6.08 13.30
N LEU A 201 14.76 -6.61 13.66
CA LEU A 201 16.04 -5.93 13.39
C LEU A 201 16.31 -5.84 11.88
N ASN A 202 16.14 -6.95 11.15
CA ASN A 202 16.40 -6.99 9.73
C ASN A 202 15.41 -6.13 8.93
N MET A 203 14.11 -6.19 9.25
CA MET A 203 13.10 -5.41 8.53
C MET A 203 13.25 -3.90 8.79
N VAL A 204 13.59 -3.49 10.01
CA VAL A 204 13.85 -2.08 10.31
C VAL A 204 15.12 -1.60 9.61
N ASN A 205 16.21 -2.38 9.68
CA ASN A 205 17.46 -2.06 8.98
C ASN A 205 17.24 -1.96 7.45
N GLN A 206 16.51 -2.89 6.86
CA GLN A 206 16.19 -2.83 5.42
C GLN A 206 15.35 -1.60 5.09
N MET A 207 14.35 -1.27 5.91
CA MET A 207 13.55 -0.05 5.73
C MET A 207 14.41 1.21 5.71
N ASP A 208 15.40 1.30 6.60
CA ASP A 208 16.32 2.44 6.67
C ASP A 208 17.22 2.49 5.43
N GLN A 209 17.71 1.33 4.94
CA GLN A 209 18.53 1.23 3.73
C GLN A 209 17.78 1.63 2.45
N GLU A 210 16.47 1.38 2.37
CA GLU A 210 15.63 1.76 1.23
C GLU A 210 15.36 3.26 1.14
N GLY A 211 15.73 4.02 2.15
CA GLY A 211 15.62 5.48 2.17
C GLY A 211 14.21 5.98 2.50
N PHE A 212 13.42 5.19 3.21
CA PHE A 212 12.18 5.66 3.83
C PHE A 212 12.50 6.63 4.98
N GLY A 213 11.67 7.65 5.14
CA GLY A 213 11.86 8.63 6.19
C GLY A 213 11.38 8.14 7.57
N ASN A 214 11.85 8.81 8.61
CA ASN A 214 11.51 8.48 10.00
C ASN A 214 10.04 8.80 10.33
N CYS A 215 9.42 7.96 11.13
CA CYS A 215 8.08 8.18 11.65
C CYS A 215 8.07 9.32 12.66
N THR A 216 7.21 10.31 12.45
CA THR A 216 6.94 11.42 13.39
C THR A 216 5.54 11.33 14.01
N ASN A 217 4.90 10.17 13.89
CA ASN A 217 3.63 9.83 14.53
C ASN A 217 2.47 10.80 14.17
N THR A 218 2.41 11.26 12.91
CA THR A 218 1.35 12.17 12.45
C THR A 218 -0.01 11.48 12.27
N GLY A 219 -0.04 10.15 12.16
CA GLY A 219 -1.25 9.35 12.02
C GLY A 219 -1.87 9.31 10.61
N ALA A 220 -1.39 10.09 9.64
CA ALA A 220 -1.94 10.11 8.28
C ALA A 220 -1.97 8.72 7.63
N CYS A 221 -0.94 7.91 7.87
CA CYS A 221 -0.84 6.55 7.33
C CYS A 221 -1.98 5.62 7.77
N HIS A 222 -2.51 5.79 8.98
CA HIS A 222 -3.65 5.03 9.48
C HIS A 222 -4.95 5.50 8.84
N VAL A 223 -5.16 6.82 8.75
CA VAL A 223 -6.38 7.41 8.17
C VAL A 223 -6.55 7.03 6.71
N GLU A 224 -5.45 6.98 5.97
CA GLU A 224 -5.45 6.68 4.52
C GLU A 224 -5.26 5.19 4.21
N CYS A 225 -5.16 4.32 5.23
CA CYS A 225 -4.98 2.90 5.01
C CYS A 225 -6.29 2.24 4.52
N PRO A 226 -6.33 1.65 3.30
CA PRO A 226 -7.55 1.00 2.79
C PRO A 226 -7.93 -0.27 3.56
N LYS A 227 -7.04 -0.74 4.45
CA LYS A 227 -7.26 -1.91 5.31
C LYS A 227 -7.36 -1.57 6.81
N GLY A 228 -7.36 -0.29 7.17
CA GLY A 228 -7.53 0.14 8.55
C GLY A 228 -6.44 -0.33 9.52
N ILE A 229 -5.21 -0.53 9.05
CA ILE A 229 -4.10 -0.97 9.90
C ILE A 229 -3.88 0.01 11.06
N SER A 230 -3.96 -0.49 12.30
CA SER A 230 -3.88 0.35 13.51
C SER A 230 -2.47 0.91 13.75
N LEU A 231 -2.43 2.14 14.31
CA LEU A 231 -1.19 2.74 14.81
C LEU A 231 -0.59 1.97 16.00
N ASP A 232 -1.39 1.17 16.71
CA ASP A 232 -0.93 0.34 17.81
C ASP A 232 0.16 -0.64 17.39
N TYR A 233 0.14 -1.05 16.11
CA TYR A 233 1.20 -1.91 15.57
C TYR A 233 2.54 -1.19 15.49
N ILE A 234 2.57 0.13 15.30
CA ILE A 234 3.81 0.92 15.36
C ILE A 234 4.37 0.91 16.79
N ALA A 235 3.52 1.08 17.80
CA ALA A 235 3.94 0.98 19.19
C ALA A 235 4.48 -0.43 19.52
N LYS A 236 3.80 -1.46 19.02
CA LYS A 236 4.26 -2.85 19.14
C LYS A 236 5.60 -3.10 18.44
N LEU A 237 5.78 -2.61 17.22
CA LEU A 237 7.07 -2.70 16.51
C LEU A 237 8.19 -2.06 17.33
N ASN A 238 7.99 -0.85 17.84
CA ASN A 238 8.99 -0.16 18.66
C ASN A 238 9.36 -0.98 19.91
N ARG A 239 8.37 -1.56 20.57
CA ARG A 239 8.60 -2.46 21.72
C ARG A 239 9.42 -3.68 21.34
N GLU A 240 9.04 -4.38 20.28
CA GLU A 240 9.76 -5.58 19.79
C GLU A 240 11.20 -5.22 19.39
N TYR A 241 11.41 -4.07 18.76
CA TYR A 241 12.73 -3.58 18.38
C TYR A 241 13.63 -3.34 19.61
N VAL A 242 13.14 -2.60 20.62
CA VAL A 242 13.90 -2.33 21.85
C VAL A 242 14.23 -3.62 22.58
N LEU A 243 13.26 -4.54 22.73
CA LEU A 243 13.49 -5.83 23.37
C LEU A 243 14.52 -6.67 22.62
N SER A 244 14.52 -6.63 21.29
CA SER A 244 15.49 -7.36 20.45
C SER A 244 16.91 -6.81 20.61
N LEU A 245 17.08 -5.50 20.80
CA LEU A 245 18.40 -4.89 21.07
C LEU A 245 18.96 -5.26 22.44
N ILE A 246 18.11 -5.49 23.43
CA ILE A 246 18.56 -5.84 24.81
C ILE A 246 19.03 -7.31 24.86
N HIS A 247 18.52 -8.18 24.00
CA HIS A 247 18.80 -9.60 23.99
C HIS A 247 19.90 -10.02 23.00
N ILE A 248 20.58 -9.04 22.37
CA ILE A 248 21.81 -9.27 21.62
C ILE A 248 22.99 -9.18 22.61
#